data_116f89d9d0650ec891b508ce46ae85ff
#
_entry.id   116f89d9d0650ec891b508ce46ae85ff
#
_cell.length_a   1.000
_cell.length_b   1.000
_cell.length_c   1.000
_cell.angle_alpha   90.00
_cell.angle_beta   90.00
_cell.angle_gamma   90.00
#
_symmetry.space_group_name_H-M   'P 1'
#
loop_
_entity.id
_entity.type
_entity.pdbx_description
1 polymer ?
#
loop_
_entity_poly.entity_id
_entity_poly.type
_entity_poly.pdbx_seq_one_letter_code
_entity_poly.pdbx_strand_id
1 'polypeptide(L)'
;VMTPATIVYRIESDTVINKELLSNIRSEYYSRIPVYEDSQDNIIGILYAKDLIGYTGEQTAGQLCKKDAVISVRENILLDSLMNHLIKNKLHLALVYNEYGTLLGVVTLEDIMEEVLNIEILDEQDTTADLQHLARGLSQKNILTPAAIEL
;
A
#
# COMPACT_ATOMS: atom_id res chain seq x y z
N VAL A 1 10.75 6.30 0.95
CA VAL A 1 9.33 6.02 1.27
C VAL A 1 8.72 4.92 0.39
N MET A 2 9.22 4.74 -0.81
CA MET A 2 8.75 3.75 -1.80
C MET A 2 9.28 2.34 -1.52
N THR A 3 8.42 1.32 -1.64
CA THR A 3 8.84 -0.09 -1.69
C THR A 3 9.35 -0.41 -3.09
N PRO A 4 10.64 -0.79 -3.25
CA PRO A 4 11.21 -1.07 -4.57
C PRO A 4 10.52 -2.21 -5.32
N ALA A 5 10.38 -2.07 -6.64
CA ALA A 5 9.73 -3.08 -7.49
C ALA A 5 10.39 -4.47 -7.39
N THR A 6 11.67 -4.54 -7.08
CA THR A 6 12.42 -5.79 -6.95
C THR A 6 11.91 -6.70 -5.82
N ILE A 7 11.27 -6.14 -4.81
CA ILE A 7 10.72 -6.88 -3.66
C ILE A 7 9.20 -6.92 -3.64
N VAL A 8 8.53 -6.24 -4.57
CA VAL A 8 7.07 -6.27 -4.67
C VAL A 8 6.62 -7.58 -5.29
N TYR A 9 5.85 -8.37 -4.54
CA TYR A 9 5.23 -9.57 -5.08
C TYR A 9 4.14 -9.22 -6.09
N ARG A 10 4.21 -9.78 -7.29
CA ARG A 10 3.27 -9.53 -8.41
C ARG A 10 2.83 -10.85 -9.01
N ILE A 11 1.62 -10.89 -9.54
CA ILE A 11 1.05 -12.08 -10.20
C ILE A 11 0.72 -11.74 -11.65
N GLU A 12 1.02 -12.67 -12.56
CA GLU A 12 0.63 -12.55 -13.97
C GLU A 12 -0.88 -12.72 -14.13
N SER A 13 -1.46 -11.98 -15.08
CA SER A 13 -2.93 -11.88 -15.25
C SER A 13 -3.62 -13.20 -15.61
N ASP A 14 -2.94 -14.10 -16.30
CA ASP A 14 -3.46 -15.41 -16.70
C ASP A 14 -3.29 -16.50 -15.63
N THR A 15 -2.67 -16.19 -14.50
CA THR A 15 -2.49 -17.10 -13.39
C THR A 15 -3.85 -17.48 -12.79
N VAL A 16 -4.18 -18.78 -12.78
CA VAL A 16 -5.39 -19.28 -12.14
C VAL A 16 -5.26 -19.24 -10.63
N ILE A 17 -6.25 -18.68 -9.96
CA ILE A 17 -6.30 -18.61 -8.50
C ILE A 17 -6.76 -19.96 -7.95
N ASN A 18 -5.83 -20.80 -7.56
CA ASN A 18 -6.07 -22.11 -6.98
C ASN A 18 -5.79 -22.15 -5.47
N LYS A 19 -6.04 -23.28 -4.84
CA LYS A 19 -5.85 -23.47 -3.39
C LYS A 19 -4.41 -23.31 -2.96
N GLU A 20 -3.44 -23.74 -3.77
CA GLU A 20 -2.02 -23.61 -3.48
C GLU A 20 -1.59 -22.13 -3.45
N LEU A 21 -1.99 -21.36 -4.46
CA LEU A 21 -1.71 -19.93 -4.52
C LEU A 21 -2.36 -19.17 -3.36
N LEU A 22 -3.61 -19.51 -3.02
CA LEU A 22 -4.30 -18.94 -1.86
C LEU A 22 -3.56 -19.21 -0.54
N SER A 23 -3.04 -20.43 -0.38
CA SER A 23 -2.23 -20.80 0.78
C SER A 23 -0.96 -19.96 0.86
N ASN A 24 -0.25 -19.77 -0.25
CA ASN A 24 0.95 -18.96 -0.33
C ASN A 24 0.67 -17.48 0.00
N ILE A 25 -0.40 -16.91 -0.55
CA ILE A 25 -0.81 -15.53 -0.27
C ILE A 25 -1.09 -15.33 1.23
N ARG A 26 -1.76 -16.29 1.86
CA ARG A 26 -2.05 -16.24 3.30
C ARG A 26 -0.80 -16.35 4.16
N SER A 27 0.11 -17.26 3.81
CA SER A 27 1.34 -17.51 4.59
C SER A 27 2.30 -16.31 4.57
N GLU A 28 2.32 -15.56 3.47
CA GLU A 28 3.18 -14.38 3.29
C GLU A 28 2.49 -13.06 3.72
N TYR A 29 1.26 -13.12 4.20
CA TYR A 29 0.48 -11.96 4.66
C TYR A 29 0.30 -10.83 3.64
N TYR A 30 0.27 -11.15 2.35
CA TYR A 30 0.01 -10.17 1.31
C TYR A 30 -1.43 -9.65 1.38
N SER A 31 -1.62 -8.34 1.41
CA SER A 31 -2.94 -7.70 1.44
C SER A 31 -3.39 -7.20 0.07
N ARG A 32 -2.46 -6.65 -0.70
CA ARG A 32 -2.68 -6.08 -2.03
C ARG A 32 -1.60 -6.57 -2.96
N ILE A 33 -2.00 -7.24 -4.02
CA ILE A 33 -1.08 -7.89 -4.96
C ILE A 33 -1.26 -7.25 -6.33
N PRO A 34 -0.26 -6.55 -6.85
CA PRO A 34 -0.28 -6.05 -8.23
C PRO A 34 -0.37 -7.20 -9.24
N VAL A 35 -1.26 -7.05 -10.20
CA VAL A 35 -1.43 -7.99 -11.32
C VAL A 35 -0.87 -7.35 -12.58
N TYR A 36 0.04 -8.04 -13.25
CA TYR A 36 0.67 -7.58 -14.47
C TYR A 36 0.21 -8.40 -15.70
N GLU A 37 0.34 -7.82 -16.87
CA GLU A 37 0.06 -8.44 -18.16
C GLU A 37 1.21 -8.22 -19.12
N ASP A 38 1.68 -9.26 -19.77
CA ASP A 38 2.80 -9.31 -20.71
C ASP A 38 4.14 -8.94 -20.09
N SER A 39 4.27 -7.79 -19.49
CA SER A 39 5.48 -7.30 -18.82
C SER A 39 5.21 -7.06 -17.33
N GLN A 40 6.20 -7.38 -16.50
CA GLN A 40 6.14 -7.13 -15.05
C GLN A 40 6.02 -5.64 -14.68
N ASP A 41 6.30 -4.75 -15.63
CA ASP A 41 6.12 -3.31 -15.46
C ASP A 41 4.68 -2.87 -15.82
N ASN A 42 3.96 -3.67 -16.56
CA ASN A 42 2.60 -3.37 -16.99
C ASN A 42 1.56 -3.87 -15.99
N ILE A 43 1.35 -3.12 -14.93
CA ILE A 43 0.35 -3.45 -13.91
C ILE A 43 -1.03 -3.03 -14.39
N ILE A 44 -1.95 -4.01 -14.48
CA ILE A 44 -3.32 -3.80 -14.93
C ILE A 44 -4.34 -3.62 -13.80
N GLY A 45 -3.98 -3.98 -12.57
CA GLY A 45 -4.88 -3.84 -11.43
C GLY A 45 -4.30 -4.42 -10.15
N ILE A 46 -5.11 -4.41 -9.10
CA ILE A 46 -4.77 -4.92 -7.77
C ILE A 46 -5.72 -6.04 -7.39
N LEU A 47 -5.14 -7.16 -6.99
CA LEU A 47 -5.85 -8.28 -6.39
C LEU A 47 -5.82 -8.12 -4.87
N TYR A 48 -6.98 -8.06 -4.25
CA TYR A 48 -7.10 -7.94 -2.80
C TYR A 48 -7.20 -9.32 -2.16
N ALA A 49 -6.33 -9.63 -1.22
CA ALA A 49 -6.37 -10.88 -0.48
C ALA A 49 -7.70 -11.09 0.26
N LYS A 50 -8.32 -10.03 0.76
CA LYS A 50 -9.63 -10.08 1.42
C LYS A 50 -10.76 -10.60 0.51
N ASP A 51 -10.68 -10.31 -0.79
CA ASP A 51 -11.68 -10.75 -1.77
C ASP A 51 -11.53 -12.24 -2.13
N LEU A 52 -10.41 -12.85 -1.71
CA LEU A 52 -10.13 -14.26 -1.93
C LEU A 52 -10.52 -15.17 -0.74
N ILE A 53 -11.02 -14.57 0.34
CA ILE A 53 -11.48 -15.33 1.52
C ILE A 53 -12.70 -16.18 1.11
N GLY A 54 -12.57 -17.51 1.25
CA GLY A 54 -13.61 -18.46 0.86
C GLY A 54 -13.77 -18.65 -0.65
N TYR A 55 -12.88 -18.09 -1.46
CA TYR A 55 -12.90 -18.26 -2.90
C TYR A 55 -12.63 -19.72 -3.31
N THR A 56 -13.50 -20.29 -4.15
CA THR A 56 -13.43 -21.66 -4.63
C THR A 56 -13.53 -21.77 -6.16
N GLY A 57 -13.54 -20.64 -6.87
CA GLY A 57 -13.64 -20.60 -8.34
C GLY A 57 -12.32 -20.95 -9.04
N GLU A 58 -12.33 -20.83 -10.35
CA GLU A 58 -11.20 -21.12 -11.25
C GLU A 58 -10.85 -19.89 -12.12
N GLN A 59 -11.16 -18.70 -11.66
CA GLN A 59 -10.87 -17.47 -12.38
C GLN A 59 -9.37 -17.12 -12.29
N THR A 60 -8.92 -16.32 -13.26
CA THR A 60 -7.55 -15.82 -13.30
C THR A 60 -7.39 -14.56 -12.45
N ALA A 61 -6.15 -14.22 -12.10
CA ALA A 61 -5.83 -12.99 -11.39
C ALA A 61 -6.33 -11.75 -12.15
N GLY A 62 -6.19 -11.73 -13.47
CA GLY A 62 -6.68 -10.64 -14.32
C GLY A 62 -8.19 -10.44 -14.28
N GLN A 63 -8.94 -11.52 -14.14
CA GLN A 63 -10.41 -11.47 -14.02
C GLN A 63 -10.87 -10.98 -12.64
N LEU A 64 -10.10 -11.27 -11.59
CA LEU A 64 -10.45 -10.93 -10.20
C LEU A 64 -9.87 -9.60 -9.74
N CYS A 65 -8.81 -9.08 -10.38
CA CYS A 65 -8.18 -7.83 -9.97
C CYS A 65 -9.09 -6.62 -10.24
N LYS A 66 -8.91 -5.59 -9.42
CA LYS A 66 -9.59 -4.29 -9.58
C LYS A 66 -8.68 -3.34 -10.32
N LYS A 67 -9.07 -2.93 -11.51
CA LYS A 67 -8.27 -2.08 -12.41
C LYS A 67 -8.20 -0.63 -11.95
N ASP A 68 -9.21 -0.14 -11.27
CA ASP A 68 -9.34 1.24 -10.76
C ASP A 68 -8.84 1.42 -9.31
N ALA A 69 -8.23 0.38 -8.74
CA ALA A 69 -7.77 0.39 -7.35
C ALA A 69 -6.39 1.03 -7.14
N VAL A 70 -5.75 1.50 -8.19
CA VAL A 70 -4.38 2.02 -8.18
C VAL A 70 -4.22 3.16 -9.18
N ILE A 71 -3.34 4.09 -8.88
CA ILE A 71 -2.90 5.14 -9.80
C ILE A 71 -1.43 4.96 -10.17
N SER A 72 -1.07 5.40 -11.37
CA SER A 72 0.31 5.44 -11.84
C SER A 72 0.84 6.87 -11.77
N VAL A 73 2.01 7.05 -11.18
CA VAL A 73 2.65 8.36 -11.04
C VAL A 73 4.11 8.30 -11.49
N ARG A 74 4.67 9.46 -11.78
CA ARG A 74 6.11 9.61 -12.09
C ARG A 74 6.92 9.73 -10.81
N GLU A 75 8.17 9.28 -10.86
CA GLU A 75 9.10 9.29 -9.72
C GLU A 75 9.37 10.69 -9.14
N ASN A 76 9.15 11.76 -9.90
CA ASN A 76 9.35 13.13 -9.48
C ASN A 76 8.09 13.80 -8.88
N ILE A 77 7.02 13.06 -8.65
CA ILE A 77 5.83 13.61 -7.99
C ILE A 77 6.16 14.01 -6.55
N LEU A 78 5.62 15.15 -6.12
CA LEU A 78 5.75 15.59 -4.73
C LEU A 78 4.87 14.74 -3.81
N LEU A 79 5.35 14.41 -2.62
CA LEU A 79 4.63 13.54 -1.67
C LEU A 79 3.28 14.12 -1.23
N ASP A 80 3.19 15.42 -1.00
CA ASP A 80 1.94 16.10 -0.66
C ASP A 80 0.91 16.01 -1.79
N SER A 81 1.36 16.17 -3.02
CA SER A 81 0.50 16.02 -4.22
C SER A 81 0.01 14.58 -4.36
N LEU A 82 0.90 13.61 -4.19
CA LEU A 82 0.54 12.19 -4.23
C LEU A 82 -0.45 11.82 -3.13
N MET A 83 -0.21 12.28 -1.91
CA MET A 83 -1.11 12.07 -0.79
C MET A 83 -2.52 12.61 -1.08
N ASN A 84 -2.62 13.85 -1.56
CA ASN A 84 -3.89 14.45 -1.94
C ASN A 84 -4.61 13.68 -3.04
N HIS A 85 -3.87 13.18 -4.05
CA HIS A 85 -4.45 12.34 -5.10
C HIS A 85 -5.03 11.03 -4.55
N LEU A 86 -4.30 10.34 -3.67
CA LEU A 86 -4.75 9.09 -3.07
C LEU A 86 -5.99 9.31 -2.20
N ILE A 87 -5.99 10.32 -1.35
CA ILE A 87 -7.12 10.65 -0.46
C ILE A 87 -8.36 11.02 -1.28
N LYS A 88 -8.21 11.91 -2.27
CA LYS A 88 -9.33 12.37 -3.10
C LYS A 88 -10.01 11.23 -3.87
N ASN A 89 -9.21 10.27 -4.36
CA ASN A 89 -9.71 9.14 -5.13
C ASN A 89 -10.01 7.91 -4.26
N LYS A 90 -9.85 8.01 -2.93
CA LYS A 90 -10.03 6.90 -1.98
C LYS A 90 -9.18 5.68 -2.32
N LEU A 91 -7.95 5.93 -2.74
CA LEU A 91 -6.97 4.92 -3.09
C LEU A 91 -5.90 4.80 -2.00
N HIS A 92 -5.33 3.62 -1.86
CA HIS A 92 -4.31 3.32 -0.85
C HIS A 92 -2.94 3.04 -1.44
N LEU A 93 -2.83 2.91 -2.76
CA LEU A 93 -1.61 2.47 -3.44
C LEU A 93 -1.39 3.25 -4.73
N ALA A 94 -0.15 3.67 -4.95
CA ALA A 94 0.34 4.23 -6.20
C ALA A 94 1.49 3.40 -6.76
N LEU A 95 1.53 3.27 -8.08
CA LEU A 95 2.64 2.69 -8.84
C LEU A 95 3.55 3.82 -9.30
N VAL A 96 4.83 3.69 -9.05
CA VAL A 96 5.83 4.71 -9.42
C VAL A 96 6.63 4.24 -10.63
N TYR A 97 6.62 5.05 -11.67
CA TYR A 97 7.31 4.78 -12.93
C TYR A 97 8.36 5.84 -13.25
N ASN A 98 9.45 5.41 -13.89
CA ASN A 98 10.41 6.33 -14.48
C ASN A 98 9.92 6.87 -15.83
N GLU A 99 10.74 7.72 -16.47
CA GLU A 99 10.43 8.30 -17.79
C GLU A 99 10.35 7.25 -18.91
N TYR A 100 10.97 6.09 -18.75
CA TYR A 100 10.99 4.99 -19.72
C TYR A 100 9.81 4.01 -19.56
N GLY A 101 8.95 4.20 -18.58
CA GLY A 101 7.83 3.30 -18.29
C GLY A 101 8.20 2.07 -17.50
N THR A 102 9.39 2.04 -16.89
CA THR A 102 9.79 0.98 -15.97
C THR A 102 9.19 1.21 -14.60
N LEU A 103 8.58 0.18 -14.01
CA LEU A 103 8.07 0.22 -12.65
C LEU A 103 9.24 0.28 -11.66
N LEU A 104 9.35 1.37 -10.93
CA LEU A 104 10.38 1.56 -9.89
C LEU A 104 9.96 0.98 -8.55
N GLY A 105 8.66 1.02 -8.25
CA GLY A 105 8.13 0.53 -7.00
C GLY A 105 6.68 0.94 -6.75
N VAL A 106 6.25 0.71 -5.52
CA VAL A 106 4.92 1.07 -5.02
C VAL A 106 5.03 1.96 -3.80
N VAL A 107 4.07 2.85 -3.64
CA VAL A 107 3.93 3.71 -2.46
C VAL A 107 2.53 3.55 -1.92
N THR A 108 2.41 3.28 -0.63
CA THR A 108 1.13 3.24 0.06
C THR A 108 0.80 4.60 0.70
N LEU A 109 -0.48 4.86 0.93
CA LEU A 109 -0.91 6.06 1.64
C LEU A 109 -0.32 6.11 3.05
N GLU A 110 -0.22 4.94 3.69
CA GLU A 110 0.36 4.76 5.01
C GLU A 110 1.83 5.21 5.03
N ASP A 111 2.65 4.78 4.05
CA ASP A 111 4.07 5.17 3.93
C ASP A 111 4.23 6.70 3.78
N ILE A 112 3.34 7.31 2.99
CA ILE A 112 3.36 8.77 2.79
C ILE A 112 3.00 9.50 4.08
N MET A 113 1.98 9.01 4.78
CA MET A 113 1.55 9.61 6.05
C MET A 113 2.64 9.53 7.11
N GLU A 114 3.34 8.42 7.21
CA GLU A 114 4.49 8.25 8.09
C GLU A 114 5.57 9.28 7.79
N GLU A 115 5.95 9.42 6.53
CA GLU A 115 6.98 10.37 6.10
C GLU A 115 6.57 11.84 6.32
N VAL A 116 5.34 12.20 5.91
CA VAL A 116 4.85 13.59 6.01
C VAL A 116 4.60 14.00 7.45
N LEU A 117 4.09 13.11 8.28
CA LEU A 117 3.81 13.39 9.69
C LEU A 117 5.05 13.21 10.58
N ASN A 118 6.14 12.68 10.03
CA ASN A 118 7.35 12.32 10.76
C ASN A 118 7.05 11.47 12.00
N ILE A 119 6.04 10.61 11.86
CA ILE A 119 5.64 9.64 12.87
C ILE A 119 6.36 8.35 12.51
N GLU A 120 7.43 8.06 13.23
CA GLU A 120 7.93 6.69 13.27
C GLU A 120 6.83 5.83 13.89
N ILE A 121 6.37 4.82 13.17
CA ILE A 121 5.58 3.75 13.81
C ILE A 121 6.55 3.14 14.82
N LEU A 122 6.26 3.40 16.09
CA LEU A 122 7.04 2.87 17.19
C LEU A 122 6.97 1.34 17.08
N ASP A 123 8.12 0.72 16.86
CA ASP A 123 8.24 -0.73 16.93
C ASP A 123 7.80 -1.19 18.33
N GLU A 124 7.21 -2.37 18.44
CA GLU A 124 6.81 -2.98 19.72
C GLU A 124 7.94 -3.02 20.77
N GLN A 125 9.18 -2.75 20.32
CA GLN A 125 10.37 -2.69 21.17
C GLN A 125 10.65 -1.30 21.76
N ASP A 126 9.92 -0.28 21.36
CA ASP A 126 10.12 1.08 21.87
C ASP A 126 9.69 1.20 23.33
N THR A 127 10.53 1.88 24.11
CA THR A 127 10.34 1.99 25.55
C THR A 127 9.19 2.94 25.92
N THR A 128 8.53 2.67 27.03
CA THR A 128 7.44 3.51 27.56
C THR A 128 7.88 4.99 27.78
N ALA A 129 9.17 5.23 27.97
CA ALA A 129 9.74 6.57 28.11
C ALA A 129 9.60 7.40 26.83
N ASP A 130 9.80 6.78 25.67
CA ASP A 130 9.70 7.46 24.37
C ASP A 130 8.26 7.84 24.05
N LEU A 131 7.31 6.97 24.38
CA LEU A 131 5.86 7.23 24.23
C LEU A 131 5.42 8.41 25.11
N GLN A 132 5.92 8.52 26.33
CA GLN A 132 5.61 9.63 27.24
C GLN A 132 6.21 10.95 26.73
N HIS A 133 7.40 10.91 26.15
CA HIS A 133 8.03 12.09 25.58
C HIS A 133 7.24 12.59 24.37
N LEU A 134 6.83 11.69 23.48
CA LEU A 134 5.99 12.00 22.33
C LEU A 134 4.65 12.60 22.75
N ALA A 135 3.97 11.99 23.72
CA ALA A 135 2.70 12.47 24.24
C ALA A 135 2.80 13.88 24.84
N ARG A 136 3.88 14.19 25.56
CA ARG A 136 4.15 15.54 26.11
C ARG A 136 4.39 16.55 24.98
N GLY A 137 5.16 16.19 23.96
CA GLY A 137 5.40 17.05 22.79
C GLY A 137 4.12 17.40 22.03
N LEU A 138 3.23 16.43 21.85
CA LEU A 138 1.93 16.61 21.19
C LEU A 138 0.98 17.46 22.04
N SER A 139 0.97 17.27 23.37
CA SER A 139 0.18 18.07 24.29
C SER A 139 0.59 19.55 24.30
N GLN A 140 1.90 19.82 24.26
CA GLN A 140 2.42 21.18 24.20
C GLN A 140 2.07 21.91 22.88
N LYS A 141 1.86 21.16 21.80
CA LYS A 141 1.46 21.71 20.50
C LYS A 141 -0.06 21.86 20.35
N ASN A 142 -0.84 21.59 21.39
CA ASN A 142 -2.31 21.61 21.38
C ASN A 142 -2.94 20.69 20.32
N ILE A 143 -2.25 19.62 19.91
CA ILE A 143 -2.71 18.68 18.91
C ILE A 143 -3.66 17.64 19.53
N LEU A 144 -3.46 17.33 20.83
CA LEU A 144 -4.33 16.44 21.60
C LEU A 144 -5.20 17.27 22.53
N THR A 145 -6.32 17.79 22.03
CA THR A 145 -7.37 18.37 22.85
C THR A 145 -8.38 17.27 23.24
N PRO A 146 -9.13 17.41 24.37
CA PRO A 146 -10.16 16.45 24.73
C PRO A 146 -11.17 16.19 23.60
N ALA A 147 -11.50 17.18 22.80
CA ALA A 147 -12.39 17.06 21.66
C ALA A 147 -11.82 16.20 20.51
N ALA A 148 -10.50 16.13 20.36
CA ALA A 148 -9.82 15.28 19.37
C ALA A 148 -9.79 13.81 19.81
N ILE A 149 -9.92 13.52 21.10
CA ILE A 149 -9.94 12.16 21.68
C ILE A 149 -11.34 11.53 21.58
N GLU A 150 -12.39 12.34 21.54
CA GLU A 150 -13.79 11.89 21.44
C GLU A 150 -14.21 11.50 20.00
N LEU A 151 -13.36 11.72 19.03
CA LEU A 151 -13.55 11.34 17.63
C LEU A 151 -13.05 9.91 17.38
#